data_60ab8310309f6cd6ec80f7a58d0f1fd8
#
_entry.id   60ab8310309f6cd6ec80f7a58d0f1fd8
#
_cell.length_a   1.000
_cell.length_b   1.000
_cell.length_c   1.000
_cell.angle_alpha   90.00
_cell.angle_beta   90.00
_cell.angle_gamma   90.00
#
_symmetry.space_group_name_H-M   'P 1'
#
loop_
_entity.id
_entity.type
_entity.pdbx_description
1 polymer ?
#
loop_
_entity_poly.entity_id
_entity_poly.type
_entity_poly.pdbx_seq_one_letter_code
_entity_poly.pdbx_strand_id
1 'polypeptide(L)'
;MKRSTERILTTHVGSLPRPVDLRAMWAKKAVTAEDEVALQTRLRLAIGEVVRAQKDVSIDIPNDGEFGKPMRASTDRGAWGNYIFDRLSGFTPTSAQTIAPDTAKPG
;
A
#
# COMPACT_ATOMS: atom_id res chain seq x y z
N MET A 1 -12.95 -16.98 -13.42
CA MET A 1 -11.66 -16.86 -12.69
C MET A 1 -10.58 -17.60 -13.46
N LYS A 2 -9.41 -16.99 -13.70
CA LYS A 2 -8.27 -17.65 -14.37
C LYS A 2 -7.74 -18.76 -13.47
N ARG A 3 -7.43 -19.92 -14.05
CA ARG A 3 -6.88 -21.09 -13.35
C ARG A 3 -5.62 -21.58 -14.05
N SER A 4 -4.71 -22.18 -13.29
CA SER A 4 -3.48 -22.80 -13.79
C SER A 4 -3.76 -24.19 -14.38
N THR A 5 -4.44 -24.25 -15.55
CA THR A 5 -4.81 -25.51 -16.20
C THR A 5 -3.79 -25.99 -17.22
N GLU A 6 -3.17 -25.06 -17.96
CA GLU A 6 -2.21 -25.38 -19.03
C GLU A 6 -0.78 -25.01 -18.61
N ARG A 7 -0.62 -24.00 -17.77
CA ARG A 7 0.64 -23.58 -17.18
C ARG A 7 0.41 -22.93 -15.82
N ILE A 8 1.45 -22.82 -15.00
CA ILE A 8 1.40 -22.09 -13.74
C ILE A 8 1.23 -20.60 -14.05
N LEU A 9 0.17 -20.00 -13.50
CA LEU A 9 -0.06 -18.56 -13.59
C LEU A 9 0.69 -17.83 -12.46
N THR A 10 1.16 -16.63 -12.78
CA THR A 10 1.92 -15.80 -11.86
C THR A 10 1.10 -14.62 -11.36
N THR A 11 1.33 -14.22 -10.13
CA THR A 11 0.79 -13.00 -9.52
C THR A 11 1.81 -12.43 -8.54
N HIS A 12 1.66 -11.15 -8.20
CA HIS A 12 2.42 -10.52 -7.13
C HIS A 12 1.63 -10.55 -5.82
N VAL A 13 2.31 -10.71 -4.69
CA VAL A 13 1.73 -10.58 -3.36
C VAL A 13 2.51 -9.53 -2.56
N GLY A 14 1.78 -8.71 -1.81
CA GLY A 14 2.35 -7.66 -0.99
C GLY A 14 2.43 -6.29 -1.67
N SER A 15 2.94 -5.31 -0.96
CA SER A 15 3.02 -3.93 -1.43
C SER A 15 4.10 -3.74 -2.49
N LEU A 16 3.75 -3.06 -3.58
CA LEU A 16 4.72 -2.58 -4.57
C LEU A 16 5.19 -1.17 -4.23
N PRO A 17 6.40 -0.78 -4.69
CA PRO A 17 6.92 0.58 -4.48
C PRO A 17 5.97 1.63 -5.06
N ARG A 18 5.54 2.57 -4.22
CA ARG A 18 4.68 3.67 -4.65
C ARG A 18 5.49 4.80 -5.26
N PRO A 19 4.94 5.54 -6.25
CA PRO A 19 5.53 6.78 -6.73
C PRO A 19 5.83 7.76 -5.59
N VAL A 20 6.94 8.49 -5.72
CA VAL A 20 7.43 9.41 -4.68
C VAL A 20 6.41 10.52 -4.40
N ASP A 21 5.77 11.04 -5.45
CA ASP A 21 4.74 12.07 -5.35
C ASP A 21 3.50 11.57 -4.60
N LEU A 22 3.03 10.36 -4.88
CA LEU A 22 1.90 9.75 -4.15
C LEU A 22 2.24 9.56 -2.66
N ARG A 23 3.47 9.13 -2.33
CA ARG A 23 3.91 9.03 -0.94
C ARG A 23 3.93 10.38 -0.24
N ALA A 24 4.39 11.42 -0.93
CA ALA A 24 4.41 12.78 -0.41
C ALA A 24 3.00 13.30 -0.12
N MET A 25 2.04 13.01 -1.01
CA MET A 25 0.62 13.35 -0.79
C MET A 25 0.05 12.64 0.44
N TRP A 26 0.32 11.35 0.62
CA TRP A 26 -0.06 10.62 1.83
C TRP A 26 0.56 11.19 3.12
N ALA A 27 1.84 11.58 3.07
CA ALA A 27 2.55 12.15 4.21
C ALA A 27 2.00 13.52 4.61
N LYS A 28 1.56 14.33 3.63
CA LYS A 28 1.02 15.67 3.85
C LYS A 28 -0.34 15.67 4.55
N LYS A 29 -1.08 14.57 4.53
CA LYS A 29 -2.49 14.43 4.89
C LYS A 29 -3.40 15.37 4.08
N ALA A 30 -4.47 14.86 3.54
CA ALA A 30 -5.51 15.69 2.95
C ALA A 30 -6.14 16.56 4.05
N VAL A 31 -6.06 17.88 3.90
CA VAL A 31 -6.62 18.85 4.86
C VAL A 31 -7.90 19.46 4.30
N THR A 32 -8.03 19.47 2.97
CA THR A 32 -9.19 20.00 2.26
C THR A 32 -9.85 18.95 1.41
N ALA A 33 -11.08 19.20 0.97
CA ALA A 33 -11.77 18.32 0.01
C ALA A 33 -11.04 18.26 -1.33
N GLU A 34 -10.41 19.35 -1.74
CA GLU A 34 -9.60 19.42 -2.97
C GLU A 34 -8.36 18.55 -2.86
N ASP A 35 -7.65 18.55 -1.71
CA ASP A 35 -6.52 17.67 -1.44
C ASP A 35 -6.93 16.19 -1.56
N GLU A 36 -8.09 15.83 -1.03
CA GLU A 36 -8.62 14.47 -1.11
C GLU A 36 -8.91 14.07 -2.55
N VAL A 37 -9.57 14.92 -3.34
CA VAL A 37 -9.84 14.69 -4.76
C VAL A 37 -8.54 14.53 -5.55
N ALA A 38 -7.55 15.38 -5.29
CA ALA A 38 -6.23 15.29 -5.93
C ALA A 38 -5.52 13.97 -5.58
N LEU A 39 -5.56 13.57 -4.31
CA LEU A 39 -4.99 12.30 -3.84
C LEU A 39 -5.66 11.10 -4.53
N GLN A 40 -6.99 11.05 -4.55
CA GLN A 40 -7.73 9.97 -5.18
C GLN A 40 -7.49 9.90 -6.69
N THR A 41 -7.38 11.05 -7.35
CA THR A 41 -7.07 11.12 -8.78
C THR A 41 -5.66 10.56 -9.05
N ARG A 42 -4.66 11.00 -8.28
CA ARG A 42 -3.29 10.50 -8.43
C ARG A 42 -3.18 9.01 -8.10
N LEU A 43 -3.90 8.55 -7.09
CA LEU A 43 -3.93 7.14 -6.71
C LEU A 43 -4.46 6.26 -7.86
N ARG A 44 -5.55 6.66 -8.50
CA ARG A 44 -6.09 5.91 -9.66
C ARG A 44 -5.11 5.83 -10.81
N LEU A 45 -4.40 6.92 -11.10
CA LEU A 45 -3.36 6.93 -12.13
C LEU A 45 -2.20 5.99 -11.77
N ALA A 46 -1.72 6.04 -10.53
CA ALA A 46 -0.64 5.17 -10.05
C ALA A 46 -1.01 3.68 -10.09
N ILE A 47 -2.25 3.34 -9.74
CA ILE A 47 -2.76 1.96 -9.88
C ILE A 47 -2.76 1.54 -11.36
N GLY A 48 -3.20 2.39 -12.27
CA GLY A 48 -3.12 2.11 -13.70
C GLY A 48 -1.69 1.89 -14.20
N GLU A 49 -0.74 2.69 -13.71
CA GLU A 49 0.67 2.56 -14.03
C GLU A 49 1.26 1.23 -13.53
N VAL A 50 1.02 0.86 -12.27
CA VAL A 50 1.55 -0.37 -11.69
C VAL A 50 0.92 -1.64 -12.28
N VAL A 51 -0.36 -1.58 -12.65
CA VAL A 51 -1.01 -2.69 -13.36
C VAL A 51 -0.40 -2.89 -14.75
N ARG A 52 -0.15 -1.81 -15.49
CA ARG A 52 0.54 -1.89 -16.79
C ARG A 52 1.95 -2.45 -16.65
N ALA A 53 2.73 -1.95 -15.70
CA ALA A 53 4.09 -2.42 -15.45
C ALA A 53 4.13 -3.93 -15.14
N GLN A 54 3.19 -4.44 -14.34
CA GLN A 54 3.08 -5.89 -14.08
C GLN A 54 2.77 -6.69 -15.36
N LYS A 55 1.88 -6.17 -16.21
CA LYS A 55 1.58 -6.82 -17.50
C LYS A 55 2.79 -6.81 -18.43
N ASP A 56 3.54 -5.71 -18.47
CA ASP A 56 4.71 -5.57 -19.34
C ASP A 56 5.82 -6.56 -18.99
N VAL A 57 5.93 -6.94 -17.71
CA VAL A 57 6.84 -8.03 -17.27
C VAL A 57 6.16 -9.40 -17.22
N SER A 58 5.02 -9.57 -17.89
CA SER A 58 4.31 -10.84 -18.09
C SER A 58 3.73 -11.46 -16.81
N ILE A 59 3.35 -10.67 -15.83
CA ILE A 59 2.54 -11.15 -14.71
C ILE A 59 1.12 -11.42 -15.20
N ASP A 60 0.63 -12.63 -14.98
CA ASP A 60 -0.66 -13.10 -15.50
C ASP A 60 -1.87 -12.48 -14.82
N ILE A 61 -1.78 -12.29 -13.52
CA ILE A 61 -2.84 -11.77 -12.66
C ILE A 61 -2.28 -10.55 -11.91
N PRO A 62 -2.30 -9.36 -12.54
CA PRO A 62 -1.83 -8.15 -11.88
C PRO A 62 -2.78 -7.72 -10.75
N ASN A 63 -2.23 -7.01 -9.77
CA ASN A 63 -2.96 -6.40 -8.67
C ASN A 63 -2.66 -4.88 -8.57
N ASP A 64 -3.30 -4.20 -7.63
CA ASP A 64 -3.16 -2.76 -7.41
C ASP A 64 -1.87 -2.36 -6.65
N GLY A 65 -1.00 -3.32 -6.33
CA GLY A 65 0.22 -3.08 -5.56
C GLY A 65 -0.02 -2.61 -4.13
N GLU A 66 -1.23 -2.75 -3.63
CA GLU A 66 -1.69 -2.24 -2.33
C GLU A 66 -1.60 -0.69 -2.20
N PHE A 67 -1.64 0.02 -3.32
CA PHE A 67 -1.46 1.47 -3.36
C PHE A 67 -2.55 2.23 -2.59
N GLY A 68 -3.75 1.69 -2.44
CA GLY A 68 -4.85 2.26 -1.66
C GLY A 68 -4.62 2.24 -0.14
N LYS A 69 -3.60 1.54 0.35
CA LYS A 69 -3.23 1.56 1.76
C LYS A 69 -2.28 2.72 2.03
N PRO A 70 -2.59 3.63 2.98
CA PRO A 70 -1.74 4.78 3.26
C PRO A 70 -0.34 4.35 3.68
N MET A 71 0.66 4.79 2.96
CA MET A 71 2.06 4.57 3.29
C MET A 71 2.78 5.93 3.29
N ARG A 72 3.18 6.38 4.46
CA ARG A 72 3.81 7.70 4.66
C ARG A 72 5.33 7.65 4.49
N ALA A 73 5.93 6.48 4.70
CA ALA A 73 7.37 6.25 4.54
C ALA A 73 7.61 5.00 3.69
N SER A 74 8.82 4.85 3.15
CA SER A 74 9.20 3.69 2.32
C SER A 74 9.11 2.35 3.05
N THR A 75 9.17 2.38 4.38
CA THR A 75 9.11 1.20 5.26
C THR A 75 7.97 1.30 6.27
N ASP A 76 6.88 2.00 5.92
CA ASP A 76 5.74 2.17 6.82
C ASP A 76 4.98 0.85 6.97
N ARG A 77 5.25 0.15 8.05
CA ARG A 77 4.52 -1.05 8.45
C ARG A 77 3.13 -0.74 9.01
N GLY A 78 2.83 0.53 9.29
CA GLY A 78 1.54 0.98 9.82
C GLY A 78 0.41 1.02 8.78
N ALA A 79 0.72 0.89 7.49
CA ALA A 79 -0.29 0.97 6.42
C ALA A 79 -1.43 -0.05 6.60
N TRP A 80 -1.11 -1.27 7.00
CA TRP A 80 -2.10 -2.32 7.32
C TRP A 80 -2.89 -2.01 8.60
N GLY A 81 -2.23 -1.54 9.64
CA GLY A 81 -2.89 -1.12 10.88
C GLY A 81 -3.93 -0.04 10.61
N ASN A 82 -3.55 1.03 9.94
CA ASN A 82 -4.47 2.11 9.58
C ASN A 82 -5.64 1.59 8.73
N TYR A 83 -5.39 0.75 7.73
CA TYR A 83 -6.43 0.15 6.89
C TYR A 83 -7.45 -0.66 7.68
N ILE A 84 -7.00 -1.40 8.69
CA ILE A 84 -7.85 -2.22 9.55
C ILE A 84 -8.64 -1.32 10.52
N PHE A 85 -7.97 -0.41 11.22
CA PHE A 85 -8.60 0.44 12.22
C PHE A 85 -9.61 1.43 11.63
N ASP A 86 -9.41 1.89 10.39
CA ASP A 86 -10.38 2.72 9.67
C ASP A 86 -11.70 1.99 9.37
N ARG A 87 -11.70 0.66 9.39
CA ARG A 87 -12.85 -0.20 9.04
C ARG A 87 -13.48 -0.94 10.21
N LEU A 88 -12.81 -0.97 11.33
CA LEU A 88 -13.31 -1.61 12.56
C LEU A 88 -13.68 -0.52 13.58
N SER A 89 -14.89 -0.60 14.11
CA SER A 89 -15.34 0.25 15.22
C SER A 89 -15.09 -0.46 16.55
N GLY A 90 -15.11 0.32 17.64
CA GLY A 90 -14.97 -0.21 19.01
C GLY A 90 -13.52 -0.33 19.50
N PHE A 91 -12.54 0.13 18.72
CA PHE A 91 -11.15 0.21 19.15
C PHE A 91 -10.79 1.64 19.52
N THR A 92 -10.19 1.81 20.69
CA THR A 92 -9.56 3.08 21.07
C THR A 92 -8.06 2.95 20.79
N PRO A 93 -7.46 3.82 19.96
CA PRO A 93 -6.02 3.79 19.75
C PRO A 93 -5.32 4.02 21.08
N THR A 94 -4.62 3.03 21.60
CA THR A 94 -3.62 3.26 22.66
C THR A 94 -2.43 3.97 22.05
N SER A 95 -1.88 4.96 22.75
CA SER A 95 -0.62 5.61 22.35
C SER A 95 0.40 4.53 21.97
N ALA A 96 0.97 4.67 20.78
CA ALA A 96 1.91 3.70 20.24
C ALA A 96 3.00 3.42 21.27
N GLN A 97 3.00 2.23 21.83
CA GLN A 97 4.21 1.70 22.44
C GLN A 97 5.24 1.61 21.31
N THR A 98 6.22 2.48 21.36
CA THR A 98 7.41 2.35 20.56
C THR A 98 8.01 1.00 20.93
N ILE A 99 7.80 -0.02 20.10
CA ILE A 99 8.55 -1.27 20.23
C ILE A 99 9.99 -0.86 19.97
N ALA A 100 10.76 -0.77 21.06
CA ALA A 100 12.19 -0.54 20.95
C ALA A 100 12.75 -1.63 20.02
N PRO A 101 13.66 -1.27 19.09
CA PRO A 101 14.29 -2.29 18.26
C PRO A 101 14.95 -3.30 19.20
N ASP A 102 14.64 -4.56 18.96
CA ASP A 102 15.27 -5.67 19.68
C ASP A 102 16.79 -5.58 19.46
N THR A 103 17.49 -5.10 20.47
CA THR A 103 18.95 -5.07 20.50
C THR A 103 19.45 -6.46 20.90
N ALA A 104 18.96 -7.52 20.26
CA ALA A 104 19.54 -8.82 20.37
C ALA A 104 20.99 -8.72 19.88
N LYS A 105 21.91 -8.64 20.82
CA LYS A 105 23.34 -8.78 20.54
C LYS A 105 23.56 -10.12 19.85
N PRO A 106 24.24 -10.16 18.71
CA PRO A 106 24.73 -11.43 18.19
C PRO A 106 25.67 -12.05 19.26
N GLY A 107 25.28 -13.23 19.71
CA GLY A 107 26.12 -14.03 20.55
C GLY A 107 27.34 -14.58 19.79
#